data_8b218347067d521977b86b16c9c0bb87
#
_entry.id   8b218347067d521977b86b16c9c0bb87
#
_cell.length_a   1.000
_cell.length_b   1.000
_cell.length_c   1.000
_cell.angle_alpha   90.00
_cell.angle_beta   90.00
_cell.angle_gamma   90.00
#
_symmetry.space_group_name_H-M   'P 1'
#
loop_
_entity.id
_entity.type
_entity.pdbx_description
1 polymer ?
#
loop_
_entity_poly.entity_id
_entity_poly.type
_entity_poly.pdbx_seq_one_letter_code
_entity_poly.pdbx_strand_id
1 'polypeptide(L)'
;DHGHFRDVDLSGLNVGMLMAIPGKMARGNWTIGAFIDDSAGDEAFDALDKIFSGKVGGTTGLFSILTGTYLGSERSPVEYKTEGEKRIVNVGKKIQGVIKPIEGLEKGKPVTFQNSTYWMGPEVIISTAEQGRVRAFGRVWDFEGRSAELCKIKWGTH
;
A
#
# COMPACT_ATOMS: atom_id res chain seq x y z
N ASP A 1 -3.36 14.45 -0.65
CA ASP A 1 -1.93 14.25 -0.42
C ASP A 1 -1.14 14.86 -1.57
N HIS A 2 0.10 15.26 -1.30
CA HIS A 2 0.99 15.89 -2.26
C HIS A 2 2.18 15.00 -2.51
N GLY A 3 2.54 14.83 -3.78
CA GLY A 3 3.70 14.05 -4.17
C GLY A 3 4.29 14.55 -5.48
N HIS A 4 5.59 14.42 -5.64
CA HIS A 4 6.26 14.67 -6.90
C HIS A 4 7.47 13.76 -7.05
N PHE A 5 7.84 13.50 -8.29
CA PHE A 5 9.08 12.82 -8.62
C PHE A 5 9.78 13.61 -9.73
N ARG A 6 10.90 14.25 -9.37
CA ARG A 6 11.54 15.27 -10.22
C ARG A 6 10.51 16.35 -10.55
N ASP A 7 10.28 16.65 -11.82
CA ASP A 7 9.33 17.65 -12.29
C ASP A 7 7.91 17.09 -12.54
N VAL A 8 7.68 15.81 -12.24
CA VAL A 8 6.38 15.15 -12.44
C VAL A 8 5.53 15.25 -11.18
N ASP A 9 4.36 15.88 -11.29
CA ASP A 9 3.37 15.94 -10.20
C ASP A 9 2.66 14.59 -10.06
N LEU A 10 2.65 14.06 -8.83
CA LEU A 10 2.00 12.81 -8.46
C LEU A 10 0.86 13.05 -7.46
N SER A 11 0.51 14.30 -7.22
CA SER A 11 -0.51 14.67 -6.22
C SER A 11 -1.87 14.09 -6.56
N GLY A 12 -2.56 13.58 -5.55
CA GLY A 12 -3.90 13.01 -5.69
C GLY A 12 -3.97 11.62 -6.32
N LEU A 13 -2.85 11.08 -6.81
CA LEU A 13 -2.82 9.73 -7.38
C LEU A 13 -2.69 8.67 -6.27
N ASN A 14 -3.41 7.58 -6.44
CA ASN A 14 -3.36 6.42 -5.56
C ASN A 14 -2.60 5.26 -6.21
N VAL A 15 -1.97 4.45 -5.38
CA VAL A 15 -1.32 3.21 -5.81
C VAL A 15 -1.75 2.07 -4.89
N GLY A 16 -2.22 0.98 -5.48
CA GLY A 16 -2.45 -0.28 -4.81
C GLY A 16 -1.29 -1.24 -5.06
N MET A 17 -0.91 -2.03 -4.07
CA MET A 17 0.13 -3.05 -4.24
C MET A 17 -0.34 -4.40 -3.73
N LEU A 18 0.05 -5.43 -4.46
CA LEU A 18 -0.06 -6.81 -4.05
C LEU A 18 1.35 -7.31 -3.74
N MET A 19 1.53 -7.89 -2.55
CA MET A 19 2.81 -8.46 -2.14
C MET A 19 2.61 -9.88 -1.62
N ALA A 20 3.32 -10.84 -2.22
CA ALA A 20 3.44 -12.19 -1.69
C ALA A 20 4.83 -12.35 -1.08
N ILE A 21 4.88 -12.56 0.23
CA ILE A 21 6.11 -12.62 1.00
C ILE A 21 6.27 -14.04 1.54
N PRO A 22 7.20 -14.84 1.00
CA PRO A 22 7.40 -16.22 1.45
C PRO A 22 8.19 -16.25 2.75
N GLY A 23 7.55 -16.59 3.86
CA GLY A 23 8.20 -16.75 5.16
C GLY A 23 8.65 -15.45 5.81
N LYS A 24 9.90 -15.37 6.27
CA LYS A 24 10.43 -14.18 6.95
C LYS A 24 10.68 -13.05 5.95
N MET A 25 10.15 -11.86 6.23
CA MET A 25 10.25 -10.68 5.35
C MET A 25 11.70 -10.37 4.92
N ALA A 26 12.64 -10.39 5.85
CA ALA A 26 14.05 -10.06 5.59
C ALA A 26 14.79 -11.06 4.67
N ARG A 27 14.20 -12.23 4.38
CA ARG A 27 14.79 -13.18 3.44
C ARG A 27 14.62 -12.78 1.98
N GLY A 28 13.79 -11.79 1.70
CA GLY A 28 13.50 -11.36 0.35
C GLY A 28 12.68 -12.38 -0.45
N ASN A 29 12.95 -12.45 -1.74
CA ASN A 29 12.20 -13.25 -2.70
C ASN A 29 10.69 -12.91 -2.76
N TRP A 30 10.38 -11.63 -2.54
CA TRP A 30 9.00 -11.15 -2.62
C TRP A 30 8.51 -11.17 -4.06
N THR A 31 7.24 -11.41 -4.23
CA THR A 31 6.56 -11.16 -5.50
C THR A 31 5.68 -9.92 -5.33
N ILE A 32 5.89 -8.90 -6.16
CA ILE A 32 5.20 -7.63 -6.08
C ILE A 32 4.51 -7.34 -7.41
N GLY A 33 3.26 -6.88 -7.34
CA GLY A 33 2.53 -6.27 -8.45
C GLY A 33 1.92 -4.96 -8.01
N ALA A 34 1.86 -3.97 -8.89
CA ALA A 34 1.33 -2.66 -8.59
C ALA A 34 0.12 -2.31 -9.45
N PHE A 35 -0.77 -1.50 -8.91
CA PHE A 35 -1.89 -0.89 -9.61
C PHE A 35 -1.76 0.61 -9.43
N ILE A 36 -1.64 1.31 -10.54
CA ILE A 36 -1.52 2.77 -10.57
C ILE A 36 -2.85 3.33 -11.04
N ASP A 37 -3.31 4.38 -10.35
CA ASP A 37 -4.53 5.09 -10.66
C ASP A 37 -4.64 5.35 -12.18
N ASP A 38 -5.78 5.02 -12.77
CA ASP A 38 -6.00 5.16 -14.20
C ASP A 38 -6.14 6.63 -14.66
N SER A 39 -6.32 7.56 -13.72
CA SER A 39 -6.25 8.99 -13.98
C SER A 39 -4.81 9.52 -14.17
N ALA A 40 -3.79 8.72 -13.87
CA ALA A 40 -2.39 9.11 -14.05
C ALA A 40 -2.04 9.29 -15.53
N GLY A 41 -1.47 10.43 -15.90
CA GLY A 41 -0.83 10.61 -17.20
C GLY A 41 0.35 9.66 -17.39
N ASP A 42 0.84 9.53 -18.63
CA ASP A 42 1.91 8.54 -18.93
C ASP A 42 3.20 8.81 -18.16
N GLU A 43 3.60 10.07 -18.01
CA GLU A 43 4.79 10.44 -17.23
C GLU A 43 4.63 10.11 -15.75
N ALA A 44 3.45 10.36 -15.18
CA ALA A 44 3.16 10.02 -13.78
C ALA A 44 3.09 8.51 -13.58
N PHE A 45 2.51 7.77 -14.52
CA PHE A 45 2.49 6.31 -14.49
C PHE A 45 3.91 5.74 -14.49
N ASP A 46 4.76 6.20 -15.41
CA ASP A 46 6.16 5.76 -15.51
C ASP A 46 6.97 6.11 -14.26
N ALA A 47 6.72 7.28 -13.67
CA ALA A 47 7.35 7.68 -12.41
C ALA A 47 6.95 6.76 -11.26
N LEU A 48 5.65 6.48 -11.11
CA LEU A 48 5.12 5.60 -10.07
C LEU A 48 5.59 4.16 -10.26
N ASP A 49 5.62 3.64 -11.49
CA ASP A 49 6.19 2.30 -11.76
C ASP A 49 7.65 2.20 -11.31
N LYS A 50 8.47 3.20 -11.62
CA LYS A 50 9.87 3.25 -11.18
C LYS A 50 10.01 3.32 -9.66
N ILE A 51 9.16 4.11 -8.99
CA ILE A 51 9.16 4.25 -7.53
C ILE A 51 8.81 2.91 -6.88
N PHE A 52 7.68 2.32 -7.25
CA PHE A 52 7.15 1.11 -6.59
C PHE A 52 7.83 -0.19 -7.03
N SER A 53 8.54 -0.19 -8.15
CA SER A 53 9.48 -1.27 -8.49
C SER A 53 10.85 -1.16 -7.77
N GLY A 54 11.07 -0.08 -6.98
CA GLY A 54 12.30 0.15 -6.24
C GLY A 54 13.47 0.70 -7.07
N LYS A 55 13.26 1.05 -8.33
CA LYS A 55 14.32 1.47 -9.26
C LYS A 55 14.91 2.86 -8.96
N VAL A 56 14.24 3.66 -8.15
CA VAL A 56 14.65 5.04 -7.88
C VAL A 56 15.34 5.24 -6.52
N GLY A 57 15.49 4.19 -5.75
CA GLY A 57 16.09 4.27 -4.42
C GLY A 57 15.17 4.91 -3.36
N GLY A 58 15.73 5.61 -2.38
CA GLY A 58 14.98 6.18 -1.27
C GLY A 58 14.29 5.10 -0.41
N THR A 59 13.18 5.45 0.22
CA THR A 59 12.41 4.52 1.07
C THR A 59 11.93 3.29 0.29
N THR A 60 11.50 3.47 -0.96
CA THR A 60 11.05 2.36 -1.82
C THR A 60 12.19 1.55 -2.41
N GLY A 61 13.43 1.99 -2.29
CA GLY A 61 14.62 1.22 -2.67
C GLY A 61 14.71 -0.13 -1.97
N LEU A 62 14.08 -0.26 -0.80
CA LEU A 62 13.93 -1.54 -0.11
C LEU A 62 13.27 -2.60 -0.98
N PHE A 63 12.33 -2.21 -1.84
CA PHE A 63 11.66 -3.15 -2.76
C PHE A 63 12.64 -3.78 -3.75
N SER A 64 13.64 -3.03 -4.24
CA SER A 64 14.64 -3.60 -5.16
C SER A 64 15.50 -4.69 -4.52
N ILE A 65 15.70 -4.62 -3.20
CA ILE A 65 16.52 -5.58 -2.45
C ILE A 65 15.71 -6.84 -2.12
N LEU A 66 14.43 -6.67 -1.77
CA LEU A 66 13.58 -7.74 -1.28
C LEU A 66 12.79 -8.45 -2.38
N THR A 67 12.58 -7.81 -3.53
CA THR A 67 11.79 -8.36 -4.62
C THR A 67 12.58 -9.38 -5.42
N GLY A 68 12.08 -10.62 -5.47
CA GLY A 68 12.56 -11.66 -6.37
C GLY A 68 11.82 -11.63 -7.71
N THR A 69 10.54 -11.27 -7.70
CA THR A 69 9.70 -11.20 -8.91
C THR A 69 8.84 -9.95 -8.90
N TYR A 70 9.01 -9.09 -9.89
CA TYR A 70 8.13 -7.96 -10.12
C TYR A 70 7.17 -8.28 -11.27
N LEU A 71 5.86 -8.28 -10.97
CA LEU A 71 4.80 -8.63 -11.93
C LEU A 71 4.44 -7.48 -12.87
N GLY A 72 5.00 -6.31 -12.63
CA GLY A 72 4.70 -5.09 -13.37
C GLY A 72 3.64 -4.22 -12.70
N SER A 73 3.32 -3.12 -13.37
CA SER A 73 2.27 -2.19 -12.99
C SER A 73 1.13 -2.23 -14.00
N GLU A 74 -0.09 -2.17 -13.51
CA GLU A 74 -1.30 -2.06 -14.31
C GLU A 74 -2.06 -0.78 -13.98
N ARG A 75 -2.67 -0.13 -14.99
CA ARG A 75 -3.63 0.94 -14.76
C ARG A 75 -4.94 0.38 -14.21
N SER A 76 -5.46 0.98 -13.16
CA SER A 76 -6.75 0.60 -12.58
C SER A 76 -7.32 1.76 -11.79
N PRO A 77 -8.64 1.91 -11.70
CA PRO A 77 -9.22 2.85 -10.73
C PRO A 77 -8.78 2.42 -9.32
N VAL A 78 -8.10 3.30 -8.60
CA VAL A 78 -7.67 3.05 -7.21
C VAL A 78 -8.40 4.04 -6.31
N GLU A 79 -9.34 3.52 -5.54
CA GLU A 79 -10.16 4.30 -4.64
C GLU A 79 -9.71 4.09 -3.19
N TYR A 80 -9.52 5.18 -2.47
CA TYR A 80 -9.29 5.20 -1.03
C TYR A 80 -10.23 6.21 -0.39
N LYS A 81 -11.15 5.73 0.44
CA LYS A 81 -12.16 6.56 1.10
C LYS A 81 -12.16 6.38 2.60
N THR A 82 -12.51 7.45 3.30
CA THR A 82 -12.80 7.44 4.73
C THR A 82 -14.30 7.51 4.94
N GLU A 83 -14.86 6.53 5.62
CA GLU A 83 -16.26 6.50 6.05
C GLU A 83 -16.32 6.28 7.55
N GLY A 84 -16.58 7.37 8.31
CA GLY A 84 -16.48 7.33 9.76
C GLY A 84 -15.07 6.94 10.21
N GLU A 85 -14.95 5.88 10.99
CA GLU A 85 -13.67 5.33 11.42
C GLU A 85 -13.03 4.36 10.40
N LYS A 86 -13.81 3.90 9.41
CA LYS A 86 -13.36 2.90 8.43
C LYS A 86 -12.61 3.52 7.27
N ARG A 87 -11.78 2.70 6.63
CA ARG A 87 -11.15 3.00 5.34
C ARG A 87 -11.62 1.98 4.31
N ILE A 88 -12.08 2.48 3.19
CA ILE A 88 -12.50 1.67 2.05
C ILE A 88 -11.40 1.76 1.00
N VAL A 89 -10.94 0.60 0.55
CA VAL A 89 -9.89 0.47 -0.46
C VAL A 89 -10.42 -0.40 -1.59
N ASN A 90 -10.50 0.18 -2.78
CA ASN A 90 -10.90 -0.57 -3.96
C ASN A 90 -9.89 -0.34 -5.08
N VAL A 91 -9.46 -1.41 -5.73
CA VAL A 91 -8.65 -1.37 -6.95
C VAL A 91 -9.46 -2.07 -8.04
N GLY A 92 -10.30 -1.31 -8.72
CA GLY A 92 -11.28 -1.83 -9.64
C GLY A 92 -12.09 -2.98 -9.01
N LYS A 93 -12.16 -4.11 -9.73
CA LYS A 93 -12.74 -5.36 -9.20
C LYS A 93 -11.68 -6.33 -8.65
N LYS A 94 -10.42 -5.93 -8.64
CA LYS A 94 -9.27 -6.80 -8.32
C LYS A 94 -8.96 -6.86 -6.84
N ILE A 95 -9.07 -5.71 -6.13
CA ILE A 95 -8.87 -5.62 -4.69
C ILE A 95 -10.05 -4.88 -4.10
N GLN A 96 -10.63 -5.42 -3.05
CA GLN A 96 -11.70 -4.82 -2.28
C GLN A 96 -11.39 -4.99 -0.80
N GLY A 97 -11.42 -3.92 -0.04
CA GLY A 97 -11.12 -3.94 1.38
C GLY A 97 -11.92 -2.91 2.17
N VAL A 98 -12.37 -3.31 3.34
CA VAL A 98 -12.92 -2.43 4.38
C VAL A 98 -12.09 -2.64 5.63
N ILE A 99 -11.35 -1.62 6.01
CA ILE A 99 -10.42 -1.65 7.14
C ILE A 99 -11.04 -0.88 8.30
N LYS A 100 -11.11 -1.51 9.46
CA LYS A 100 -11.63 -0.92 10.68
C LYS A 100 -10.57 -0.90 11.77
N PRO A 101 -10.27 0.27 12.38
CA PRO A 101 -9.43 0.34 13.57
C PRO A 101 -9.98 -0.51 14.71
N ILE A 102 -9.10 -1.13 15.47
CA ILE A 102 -9.47 -1.85 16.70
C ILE A 102 -9.58 -0.82 17.83
N GLU A 103 -10.70 -0.82 18.54
CA GLU A 103 -10.91 0.06 19.68
C GLU A 103 -9.94 -0.30 20.82
N GLY A 104 -9.31 0.72 21.37
CA GLY A 104 -8.38 0.58 22.50
C GLY A 104 -9.10 0.55 23.85
N LEU A 105 -8.32 0.70 24.93
CA LEU A 105 -8.85 0.74 26.29
C LEU A 105 -9.78 1.95 26.51
N GLU A 106 -9.43 3.09 25.93
CA GLU A 106 -10.26 4.29 25.99
C GLU A 106 -11.25 4.27 24.81
N LYS A 107 -12.53 4.39 25.14
CA LYS A 107 -13.60 4.42 24.15
C LYS A 107 -13.37 5.52 23.10
N GLY A 108 -13.51 5.15 21.83
CA GLY A 108 -13.32 6.05 20.68
C GLY A 108 -11.86 6.31 20.32
N LYS A 109 -10.90 5.69 21.00
CA LYS A 109 -9.48 5.74 20.62
C LYS A 109 -9.01 4.37 20.11
N PRO A 110 -8.38 4.32 18.95
CA PRO A 110 -7.88 3.05 18.42
C PRO A 110 -6.61 2.60 19.16
N VAL A 111 -6.32 1.31 19.04
CA VAL A 111 -5.00 0.77 19.42
C VAL A 111 -3.96 1.34 18.46
N THR A 112 -2.91 1.97 19.00
CA THR A 112 -1.83 2.56 18.22
C THR A 112 -0.47 2.01 18.64
N PHE A 113 0.41 1.88 17.67
CA PHE A 113 1.83 1.61 17.86
C PHE A 113 2.58 2.90 17.56
N GLN A 114 3.33 3.43 18.52
CA GLN A 114 4.04 4.73 18.39
C GLN A 114 5.53 4.57 18.57
N ASN A 115 6.28 5.53 18.04
CA ASN A 115 7.74 5.58 18.15
C ASN A 115 8.42 4.29 17.67
N SER A 116 7.94 3.75 16.60
CA SER A 116 8.42 2.49 16.02
C SER A 116 9.43 2.76 14.90
N THR A 117 10.36 1.83 14.73
CA THR A 117 11.28 1.80 13.57
C THR A 117 10.64 1.13 12.35
N TYR A 118 9.34 0.99 12.34
CA TYR A 118 8.63 0.35 11.23
C TYR A 118 8.82 1.15 9.94
N TRP A 119 9.22 0.47 8.88
CA TRP A 119 9.64 1.09 7.63
C TRP A 119 8.54 1.89 6.91
N MET A 120 7.27 1.58 7.16
CA MET A 120 6.15 2.32 6.57
C MET A 120 5.90 3.65 7.26
N GLY A 121 6.05 3.70 8.57
CA GLY A 121 5.86 4.92 9.34
C GLY A 121 6.01 4.70 10.84
N PRO A 122 6.31 5.75 11.62
CA PRO A 122 6.58 5.64 13.05
C PRO A 122 5.32 5.42 13.90
N GLU A 123 4.17 5.72 13.36
CA GLU A 123 2.88 5.57 14.03
C GLU A 123 1.95 4.70 13.18
N VAL A 124 1.44 3.63 13.78
CA VAL A 124 0.58 2.65 13.13
C VAL A 124 -0.69 2.46 13.94
N ILE A 125 -1.84 2.56 13.30
CA ILE A 125 -3.14 2.23 13.88
C ILE A 125 -3.42 0.76 13.59
N ILE A 126 -3.56 -0.02 14.64
CA ILE A 126 -3.88 -1.45 14.53
C ILE A 126 -5.34 -1.61 14.15
N SER A 127 -5.58 -2.39 13.13
CA SER A 127 -6.88 -2.52 12.48
C SER A 127 -7.18 -3.98 12.11
N THR A 128 -8.39 -4.21 11.70
CA THR A 128 -8.82 -5.48 11.12
C THR A 128 -9.48 -5.25 9.75
N ALA A 129 -9.35 -6.20 8.86
CA ALA A 129 -10.08 -6.21 7.61
C ALA A 129 -11.48 -6.79 7.86
N GLU A 130 -12.51 -5.95 7.91
CA GLU A 130 -13.91 -6.42 7.93
C GLU A 130 -14.28 -7.12 6.63
N GLN A 131 -13.71 -6.64 5.53
CA GLN A 131 -13.75 -7.26 4.22
C GLN A 131 -12.36 -7.15 3.61
N GLY A 132 -11.92 -8.18 2.91
CA GLY A 132 -10.65 -8.17 2.24
C GLY A 132 -10.60 -9.26 1.18
N ARG A 133 -10.59 -8.85 -0.09
CA ARG A 133 -10.57 -9.77 -1.22
C ARG A 133 -9.55 -9.31 -2.25
N VAL A 134 -8.76 -10.25 -2.74
CA VAL A 134 -7.82 -10.04 -3.84
C VAL A 134 -8.09 -11.06 -4.94
N ARG A 135 -8.18 -10.57 -6.17
CA ARG A 135 -8.33 -11.34 -7.41
C ARG A 135 -7.46 -10.67 -8.48
N ALA A 136 -6.16 -10.89 -8.41
CA ALA A 136 -5.21 -10.21 -9.29
C ALA A 136 -3.96 -11.03 -9.52
N PHE A 137 -3.34 -10.87 -10.67
CA PHE A 137 -2.10 -11.56 -11.05
C PHE A 137 -2.15 -13.08 -10.83
N GLY A 138 -3.30 -13.71 -11.13
CA GLY A 138 -3.51 -15.15 -10.92
C GLY A 138 -3.67 -15.58 -9.46
N ARG A 139 -3.77 -14.64 -8.52
CA ARG A 139 -3.92 -14.89 -7.09
C ARG A 139 -5.35 -14.64 -6.63
N VAL A 140 -5.77 -15.49 -5.70
CA VAL A 140 -7.10 -15.43 -5.07
C VAL A 140 -6.87 -15.49 -3.57
N TRP A 141 -6.99 -14.33 -2.89
CA TRP A 141 -6.83 -14.25 -1.45
C TRP A 141 -8.07 -13.67 -0.79
N ASP A 142 -8.33 -14.13 0.43
CA ASP A 142 -9.35 -13.60 1.32
C ASP A 142 -8.67 -13.17 2.62
N PHE A 143 -8.88 -11.93 3.01
CA PHE A 143 -8.32 -11.31 4.22
C PHE A 143 -9.39 -10.94 5.24
N GLU A 144 -10.65 -11.36 5.04
CA GLU A 144 -11.71 -11.08 6.02
C GLU A 144 -11.32 -11.59 7.41
N GLY A 145 -11.46 -10.73 8.42
CA GLY A 145 -11.06 -11.02 9.80
C GLY A 145 -9.55 -11.03 10.05
N ARG A 146 -8.72 -10.74 9.06
CA ARG A 146 -7.26 -10.67 9.22
C ARG A 146 -6.83 -9.31 9.71
N SER A 147 -5.60 -9.25 10.24
CA SER A 147 -4.97 -8.00 10.68
C SER A 147 -4.78 -7.03 9.51
N ALA A 148 -4.95 -5.75 9.80
CA ALA A 148 -4.68 -4.65 8.91
C ALA A 148 -4.03 -3.52 9.68
N GLU A 149 -3.37 -2.62 8.98
CA GLU A 149 -2.66 -1.49 9.56
C GLU A 149 -2.97 -0.23 8.77
N LEU A 150 -3.11 0.89 9.49
CA LEU A 150 -3.24 2.22 8.89
C LEU A 150 -2.10 3.09 9.39
N CYS A 151 -1.38 3.74 8.51
CA CYS A 151 -0.34 4.69 8.88
C CYS A 151 -0.26 5.84 7.87
N LYS A 152 0.23 6.98 8.36
CA LYS A 152 0.64 8.07 7.47
C LYS A 152 2.06 7.81 7.01
N ILE A 153 2.25 7.77 5.72
CA ILE A 153 3.55 7.58 5.12
C ILE A 153 4.14 8.93 4.68
N LYS A 154 5.45 9.07 4.85
CA LYS A 154 6.23 10.16 4.29
C LYS A 154 7.49 9.56 3.71
N TRP A 155 7.41 9.16 2.46
CA TRP A 155 8.51 8.53 1.76
C TRP A 155 9.19 9.54 0.84
N GLY A 156 10.49 9.37 0.66
CA GLY A 156 11.28 10.26 -0.20
C GLY A 156 12.65 9.67 -0.50
N THR A 157 13.36 10.36 -1.38
CA THR A 157 14.80 10.16 -1.57
C THR A 157 15.54 10.95 -0.49
N HIS A 158 16.47 10.31 0.17
CA HIS A 158 17.35 10.91 1.17
C HIS A 158 18.67 11.28 0.53
#